data_4af11aea57948f5ec87dba08ebb1462f
#
_entry.id   4af11aea57948f5ec87dba08ebb1462f
#
_cell.length_a   1.000
_cell.length_b   1.000
_cell.length_c   1.000
_cell.angle_alpha   90.00
_cell.angle_beta   90.00
_cell.angle_gamma   90.00
#
_symmetry.space_group_name_H-M   'P 1'
#
loop_
_entity.id
_entity.type
_entity.pdbx_description
1 polymer ?
#
loop_
_entity_poly.entity_id
_entity_poly.type
_entity_poly.pdbx_seq_one_letter_code
_entity_poly.pdbx_strand_id
1 'polypeptide(L)'
;MAAIELTQVSKTYAGDVKAVREATLSFKDGEFIVLVGPSGCGKSTLLRMVAGLETITGGTVSIGGRVVNDLPPKDRDVAMVFQNYALYPHMTVRRNMAFGLLRRRAHGGLAGLLFHGAERRAELDAIDRKVLDTARTLGIEGLLERLPRALSGGQRQRVALGRALVRDPQVFLFDEPLSNLDARLRIEMRAEIRELHRRTKASMIYVTHDQEEAMTLADRMVVMKFGVVQQFGTPAECYGRPANRFVAGFVGTPVMNFVDGRVEGGTFISTDLRLPLATARWPHMPSGAATLGIRPDQLRVEPGTATGNAVPAVIRAVERLGDRTDVVLAVGSARLTARVENDERLAEGGPAGVRIALEAAHLFAPGEDGVRLPDALDGR
;
A
#
# COMPACT_ATOMS: atom_id res chain seq x y z
N MET A 1 -15.41 10.89 12.76
CA MET A 1 -14.71 9.87 11.98
C MET A 1 -15.75 9.25 11.07
N ALA A 2 -15.37 8.70 9.92
CA ALA A 2 -16.37 8.29 8.95
C ALA A 2 -15.96 7.00 8.21
N ALA A 3 -16.89 6.05 8.12
CA ALA A 3 -16.81 4.95 7.18
C ALA A 3 -16.89 5.48 5.75
N ILE A 4 -16.23 4.79 4.80
CA ILE A 4 -16.24 5.15 3.40
C ILE A 4 -16.72 3.95 2.60
N GLU A 5 -17.70 4.17 1.73
CA GLU A 5 -18.25 3.12 0.88
C GLU A 5 -18.16 3.52 -0.59
N LEU A 6 -17.63 2.62 -1.39
CA LEU A 6 -17.56 2.71 -2.83
C LEU A 6 -18.42 1.58 -3.39
N THR A 7 -19.46 1.91 -4.17
CA THR A 7 -20.35 0.93 -4.79
C THR A 7 -20.25 1.06 -6.30
N GLN A 8 -19.66 0.07 -6.96
CA GLN A 8 -19.47 0.00 -8.42
C GLN A 8 -18.87 1.27 -9.04
N VAL A 9 -17.94 1.91 -8.29
CA VAL A 9 -17.32 3.17 -8.70
C VAL A 9 -16.46 2.94 -9.94
N SER A 10 -16.72 3.73 -10.96
CA SER A 10 -16.03 3.66 -12.24
C SER A 10 -15.56 5.03 -12.71
N LYS A 11 -14.41 5.06 -13.40
CA LYS A 11 -13.90 6.23 -14.10
C LYS A 11 -13.41 5.87 -15.48
N THR A 12 -14.01 6.49 -16.46
CA THR A 12 -13.57 6.44 -17.87
C THR A 12 -13.22 7.86 -18.30
N TYR A 13 -12.01 8.05 -18.81
CA TYR A 13 -11.54 9.30 -19.40
C TYR A 13 -11.86 9.37 -20.90
N ALA A 14 -11.66 10.53 -21.51
CA ALA A 14 -11.79 10.69 -22.95
C ALA A 14 -10.93 9.65 -23.70
N GLY A 15 -11.46 9.11 -24.82
CA GLY A 15 -10.82 8.03 -25.58
C GLY A 15 -11.04 6.63 -24.97
N ASP A 16 -12.09 6.44 -24.18
CA ASP A 16 -12.48 5.16 -23.54
C ASP A 16 -11.42 4.54 -22.61
N VAL A 17 -10.57 5.39 -22.02
CA VAL A 17 -9.55 4.95 -21.07
C VAL A 17 -10.20 4.66 -19.71
N LYS A 18 -10.43 3.39 -19.40
CA LYS A 18 -11.03 2.92 -18.15
C LYS A 18 -10.00 2.87 -17.02
N ALA A 19 -9.89 3.97 -16.27
CA ALA A 19 -8.93 4.11 -15.18
C ALA A 19 -9.35 3.37 -13.89
N VAL A 20 -10.64 3.26 -13.63
CA VAL A 20 -11.23 2.47 -12.53
C VAL A 20 -12.47 1.76 -13.05
N ARG A 21 -12.62 0.48 -12.70
CA ARG A 21 -13.69 -0.39 -13.19
C ARG A 21 -14.45 -0.99 -12.01
N GLU A 22 -15.68 -0.51 -11.79
CA GLU A 22 -16.67 -1.06 -10.86
C GLU A 22 -16.12 -1.39 -9.46
N ALA A 23 -15.26 -0.51 -8.93
CA ALA A 23 -14.67 -0.71 -7.62
C ALA A 23 -15.76 -0.71 -6.52
N THR A 24 -15.89 -1.82 -5.81
CA THR A 24 -16.79 -1.98 -4.66
C THR A 24 -15.97 -2.28 -3.43
N LEU A 25 -15.92 -1.32 -2.49
CA LEU A 25 -15.05 -1.37 -1.31
C LEU A 25 -15.80 -0.75 -0.12
N SER A 26 -15.65 -1.35 1.06
CA SER A 26 -16.19 -0.82 2.32
C SER A 26 -15.07 -0.66 3.32
N PHE A 27 -14.79 0.57 3.72
CA PHE A 27 -13.78 0.94 4.72
C PHE A 27 -14.48 1.32 6.02
N LYS A 28 -14.05 0.69 7.10
CA LYS A 28 -14.62 0.95 8.42
C LYS A 28 -14.19 2.32 8.95
N ASP A 29 -14.96 2.85 9.89
CA ASP A 29 -14.57 4.05 10.61
C ASP A 29 -13.23 3.86 11.34
N GLY A 30 -12.33 4.83 11.20
CA GLY A 30 -11.00 4.82 11.82
C GLY A 30 -10.01 3.83 11.21
N GLU A 31 -10.29 3.25 10.05
CA GLU A 31 -9.43 2.26 9.40
C GLU A 31 -8.34 2.94 8.54
N PHE A 32 -7.12 2.38 8.57
CA PHE A 32 -6.02 2.78 7.70
C PHE A 32 -5.98 1.89 6.46
N ILE A 33 -6.44 2.39 5.34
CA ILE A 33 -6.48 1.68 4.07
C ILE A 33 -5.31 2.09 3.19
N VAL A 34 -4.60 1.12 2.62
CA VAL A 34 -3.54 1.40 1.64
C VAL A 34 -3.94 0.86 0.26
N LEU A 35 -3.89 1.73 -0.74
CA LEU A 35 -4.08 1.37 -2.15
C LEU A 35 -2.71 1.09 -2.77
N VAL A 36 -2.49 -0.12 -3.28
CA VAL A 36 -1.24 -0.52 -3.90
C VAL A 36 -1.45 -1.13 -5.27
N GLY A 37 -0.41 -1.12 -6.11
CA GLY A 37 -0.43 -1.70 -7.44
C GLY A 37 0.59 -1.01 -8.35
N PRO A 38 0.80 -1.51 -9.57
CA PRO A 38 1.70 -0.91 -10.55
C PRO A 38 1.36 0.53 -10.89
N SER A 39 2.32 1.28 -11.44
CA SER A 39 2.06 2.64 -11.95
C SER A 39 0.96 2.63 -13.00
N GLY A 40 0.05 3.62 -12.94
CA GLY A 40 -1.06 3.73 -13.88
C GLY A 40 -2.25 2.77 -13.64
N CYS A 41 -2.26 1.95 -12.57
CA CYS A 41 -3.37 1.02 -12.33
C CYS A 41 -4.64 1.65 -11.74
N GLY A 42 -4.69 2.99 -11.54
CA GLY A 42 -5.91 3.69 -11.10
C GLY A 42 -5.97 4.15 -9.64
N LYS A 43 -4.93 3.89 -8.81
CA LYS A 43 -4.89 4.25 -7.37
C LYS A 43 -5.17 5.73 -7.09
N SER A 44 -4.35 6.61 -7.67
CA SER A 44 -4.51 8.07 -7.48
C SER A 44 -5.82 8.58 -8.08
N THR A 45 -6.32 7.96 -9.17
CA THR A 45 -7.64 8.28 -9.71
C THR A 45 -8.73 7.94 -8.69
N LEU A 46 -8.69 6.74 -8.09
CA LEU A 46 -9.65 6.32 -7.06
C LEU A 46 -9.60 7.26 -5.85
N LEU A 47 -8.39 7.59 -5.37
CA LEU A 47 -8.20 8.54 -4.27
C LEU A 47 -8.80 9.92 -4.59
N ARG A 48 -8.54 10.45 -5.80
CA ARG A 48 -9.05 11.76 -6.26
C ARG A 48 -10.56 11.77 -6.44
N MET A 49 -11.17 10.63 -6.82
CA MET A 49 -12.63 10.50 -6.85
C MET A 49 -13.24 10.59 -5.44
N VAL A 50 -12.62 9.96 -4.44
CA VAL A 50 -13.04 10.11 -3.03
C VAL A 50 -12.87 11.56 -2.57
N ALA A 51 -11.77 12.22 -2.95
CA ALA A 51 -11.50 13.62 -2.63
C ALA A 51 -12.47 14.61 -3.32
N GLY A 52 -13.17 14.18 -4.38
CA GLY A 52 -13.98 15.07 -5.24
C GLY A 52 -13.16 15.93 -6.19
N LEU A 53 -11.89 15.59 -6.40
CA LEU A 53 -11.00 16.22 -7.39
C LEU A 53 -11.19 15.63 -8.79
N GLU A 54 -11.77 14.43 -8.86
CA GLU A 54 -12.19 13.75 -10.08
C GLU A 54 -13.66 13.34 -9.94
N THR A 55 -14.44 13.53 -11.01
CA THR A 55 -15.81 13.03 -11.10
C THR A 55 -15.81 11.56 -11.42
N ILE A 56 -16.68 10.78 -10.81
CA ILE A 56 -16.96 9.40 -11.19
C ILE A 56 -17.78 9.37 -12.49
N THR A 57 -17.66 8.30 -13.28
CA THR A 57 -18.52 8.08 -14.46
C THR A 57 -19.65 7.08 -14.18
N GLY A 58 -19.58 6.38 -13.06
CA GLY A 58 -20.63 5.45 -12.60
C GLY A 58 -20.41 5.08 -11.15
N GLY A 59 -21.45 4.56 -10.52
CA GLY A 59 -21.42 4.11 -9.13
C GLY A 59 -21.68 5.21 -8.11
N THR A 60 -21.33 4.92 -6.84
CA THR A 60 -21.61 5.80 -5.70
C THR A 60 -20.42 5.83 -4.73
N VAL A 61 -20.06 7.03 -4.27
CA VAL A 61 -19.13 7.27 -3.18
C VAL A 61 -19.90 7.81 -2.01
N SER A 62 -19.80 7.18 -0.83
CA SER A 62 -20.36 7.71 0.40
C SER A 62 -19.30 7.86 1.49
N ILE A 63 -19.42 8.91 2.32
CA ILE A 63 -18.57 9.22 3.46
C ILE A 63 -19.47 9.47 4.66
N GLY A 64 -19.30 8.69 5.74
CA GLY A 64 -20.14 8.80 6.93
C GLY A 64 -21.63 8.56 6.64
N GLY A 65 -21.95 7.66 5.72
CA GLY A 65 -23.32 7.36 5.29
C GLY A 65 -23.94 8.39 4.34
N ARG A 66 -23.22 9.47 3.99
CA ARG A 66 -23.68 10.49 3.06
C ARG A 66 -23.09 10.29 1.67
N VAL A 67 -23.93 10.23 0.64
CA VAL A 67 -23.46 10.23 -0.76
C VAL A 67 -22.81 11.58 -1.09
N VAL A 68 -21.60 11.52 -1.68
CA VAL A 68 -20.77 12.73 -1.93
C VAL A 68 -20.45 12.93 -3.42
N ASN A 69 -21.08 12.19 -4.32
CA ASN A 69 -20.79 12.25 -5.77
C ASN A 69 -20.73 13.69 -6.30
N ASP A 70 -21.76 14.49 -6.00
CA ASP A 70 -21.93 15.85 -6.51
C ASP A 70 -21.38 16.93 -5.58
N LEU A 71 -20.78 16.55 -4.45
CA LEU A 71 -20.19 17.50 -3.51
C LEU A 71 -18.79 17.90 -3.96
N PRO A 72 -18.48 19.22 -4.00
CA PRO A 72 -17.13 19.67 -4.25
C PRO A 72 -16.20 19.29 -3.07
N PRO A 73 -14.86 19.24 -3.28
CA PRO A 73 -13.88 18.80 -2.27
C PRO A 73 -13.98 19.50 -0.92
N LYS A 74 -14.36 20.81 -0.92
CA LYS A 74 -14.49 21.61 0.29
C LYS A 74 -15.61 21.15 1.24
N ASP A 75 -16.63 20.47 0.70
CA ASP A 75 -17.84 20.06 1.42
C ASP A 75 -17.86 18.55 1.76
N ARG A 76 -16.80 17.81 1.41
CA ARG A 76 -16.65 16.37 1.70
C ARG A 76 -16.00 16.07 3.06
N ASP A 77 -15.54 17.09 3.76
CA ASP A 77 -14.81 17.00 5.03
C ASP A 77 -13.59 16.05 4.98
N VAL A 78 -12.87 16.10 3.88
CA VAL A 78 -11.62 15.38 3.65
C VAL A 78 -10.42 16.33 3.65
N ALA A 79 -9.24 15.83 4.04
CA ALA A 79 -7.97 16.56 3.87
C ALA A 79 -7.01 15.70 3.05
N MET A 80 -6.41 16.31 2.02
CA MET A 80 -5.50 15.61 1.11
C MET A 80 -4.07 16.11 1.25
N VAL A 81 -3.13 15.18 1.33
CA VAL A 81 -1.69 15.40 1.24
C VAL A 81 -1.24 14.88 -0.12
N PHE A 82 -0.69 15.77 -0.95
CA PHE A 82 -0.26 15.48 -2.31
C PHE A 82 1.21 15.03 -2.34
N GLN A 83 1.59 14.29 -3.37
CA GLN A 83 2.94 13.80 -3.63
C GLN A 83 4.00 14.91 -3.64
N ASN A 84 3.68 16.08 -4.17
CA ASN A 84 4.56 17.26 -4.21
C ASN A 84 4.31 18.24 -3.04
N TYR A 85 3.61 17.77 -1.98
CA TYR A 85 3.22 18.54 -0.79
C TYR A 85 2.28 19.71 -1.07
N ALA A 86 2.25 20.28 -2.27
CA ALA A 86 1.43 21.42 -2.71
C ALA A 86 1.40 22.58 -1.70
N LEU A 87 2.57 22.92 -1.12
CA LEU A 87 2.71 24.07 -0.22
C LEU A 87 2.70 25.36 -1.02
N TYR A 88 2.07 26.41 -0.46
CA TYR A 88 2.08 27.75 -1.04
C TYR A 88 3.46 28.38 -0.84
N PRO A 89 4.27 28.59 -1.89
CA PRO A 89 5.69 28.94 -1.75
C PRO A 89 5.92 30.35 -1.19
N HIS A 90 4.94 31.23 -1.33
CA HIS A 90 4.95 32.62 -0.85
C HIS A 90 4.42 32.79 0.58
N MET A 91 3.93 31.73 1.19
CA MET A 91 3.39 31.75 2.57
C MET A 91 4.38 31.07 3.53
N THR A 92 4.47 31.60 4.75
CA THR A 92 5.20 30.93 5.84
C THR A 92 4.53 29.61 6.21
N VAL A 93 5.23 28.74 6.98
CA VAL A 93 4.69 27.48 7.52
C VAL A 93 3.40 27.75 8.27
N ARG A 94 3.38 28.74 9.17
CA ARG A 94 2.18 29.17 9.93
C ARG A 94 1.01 29.45 9.00
N ARG A 95 1.21 30.27 7.96
CA ARG A 95 0.17 30.62 7.01
C ARG A 95 -0.28 29.45 6.15
N ASN A 96 0.64 28.57 5.74
CA ASN A 96 0.31 27.33 5.03
C ASN A 96 -0.63 26.45 5.86
N MET A 97 -0.31 26.23 7.14
CA MET A 97 -1.14 25.45 8.06
C MET A 97 -2.50 26.11 8.31
N ALA A 98 -2.52 27.41 8.58
CA ALA A 98 -3.75 28.16 8.89
C ALA A 98 -4.69 28.33 7.69
N PHE A 99 -4.20 28.19 6.43
CA PHE A 99 -4.90 28.60 5.22
C PHE A 99 -6.33 28.06 5.12
N GLY A 100 -6.51 26.76 5.36
CA GLY A 100 -7.82 26.10 5.27
C GLY A 100 -8.83 26.62 6.29
N LEU A 101 -8.37 26.92 7.52
CA LEU A 101 -9.21 27.47 8.58
C LEU A 101 -9.56 28.95 8.31
N LEU A 102 -8.57 29.73 7.84
CA LEU A 102 -8.77 31.13 7.49
C LEU A 102 -9.84 31.32 6.40
N ARG A 103 -10.00 30.37 5.49
CA ARG A 103 -11.02 30.41 4.42
C ARG A 103 -12.42 30.00 4.89
N ARG A 104 -12.53 29.28 6.01
CA ARG A 104 -13.80 28.79 6.58
C ARG A 104 -14.34 29.68 7.70
N ARG A 105 -13.69 30.84 8.03
CA ARG A 105 -14.11 31.72 9.10
C ARG A 105 -15.52 32.26 8.87
N ALA A 106 -16.32 32.28 9.92
CA ALA A 106 -17.65 32.85 9.89
C ALA A 106 -17.59 34.38 9.71
N HIS A 107 -16.64 35.06 10.38
CA HIS A 107 -16.46 36.50 10.36
C HIS A 107 -15.28 36.95 9.48
N GLY A 108 -15.07 36.27 8.34
CA GLY A 108 -13.92 36.49 7.45
C GLY A 108 -14.08 37.64 6.43
N GLY A 109 -15.29 38.15 6.21
CA GLY A 109 -15.60 39.18 5.20
C GLY A 109 -15.48 40.61 5.69
N LEU A 110 -15.81 41.58 4.82
CA LEU A 110 -15.86 43.01 5.17
C LEU A 110 -16.82 43.30 6.36
N ALA A 111 -17.97 42.64 6.41
CA ALA A 111 -18.92 42.72 7.50
C ALA A 111 -18.32 42.30 8.84
N GLY A 112 -17.55 41.19 8.85
CA GLY A 112 -16.82 40.73 10.04
C GLY A 112 -15.74 41.71 10.51
N LEU A 113 -15.15 42.47 9.56
CA LEU A 113 -14.16 43.50 9.90
C LEU A 113 -14.82 44.73 10.58
N LEU A 114 -16.00 45.10 10.11
CA LEU A 114 -16.67 46.32 10.54
C LEU A 114 -17.54 46.12 11.79
N PHE A 115 -18.21 44.98 11.95
CA PHE A 115 -19.23 44.76 12.96
C PHE A 115 -18.91 43.68 14.01
N HIS A 116 -17.91 42.82 13.77
CA HIS A 116 -17.58 41.65 14.62
C HIS A 116 -16.08 41.58 14.97
N GLY A 117 -15.51 42.70 15.41
CA GLY A 117 -14.07 42.82 15.67
C GLY A 117 -13.58 41.92 16.80
N ALA A 118 -14.36 41.73 17.85
CA ALA A 118 -14.01 40.88 18.99
C ALA A 118 -14.10 39.40 18.62
N GLU A 119 -15.19 38.95 17.98
CA GLU A 119 -15.41 37.57 17.52
C GLU A 119 -14.37 37.18 16.49
N ARG A 120 -14.06 38.07 15.55
CA ARG A 120 -13.00 37.85 14.57
C ARG A 120 -11.63 37.65 15.21
N ARG A 121 -11.30 38.45 16.26
CA ARG A 121 -10.04 38.29 17.00
C ARG A 121 -10.01 36.95 17.72
N ALA A 122 -11.09 36.56 18.39
CA ALA A 122 -11.20 35.27 19.05
C ALA A 122 -11.06 34.08 18.08
N GLU A 123 -11.65 34.17 16.87
CA GLU A 123 -11.46 33.17 15.81
C GLU A 123 -9.98 33.05 15.37
N LEU A 124 -9.30 34.18 15.17
CA LEU A 124 -7.89 34.22 14.80
C LEU A 124 -6.99 33.62 15.87
N ASP A 125 -7.23 33.95 17.14
CA ASP A 125 -6.50 33.44 18.30
C ASP A 125 -6.73 31.92 18.46
N ALA A 126 -7.94 31.43 18.19
CA ALA A 126 -8.25 30.01 18.18
C ALA A 126 -7.53 29.26 17.05
N ILE A 127 -7.49 29.82 15.84
CA ILE A 127 -6.74 29.27 14.71
C ILE A 127 -5.25 29.22 15.03
N ASP A 128 -4.68 30.28 15.58
CA ASP A 128 -3.25 30.35 15.89
C ASP A 128 -2.85 29.34 16.97
N ARG A 129 -3.66 29.18 18.01
CA ARG A 129 -3.49 28.13 19.02
C ARG A 129 -3.49 26.74 18.38
N LYS A 130 -4.49 26.44 17.54
CA LYS A 130 -4.59 25.13 16.87
C LYS A 130 -3.39 24.84 15.96
N VAL A 131 -2.89 25.86 15.24
CA VAL A 131 -1.68 25.78 14.43
C VAL A 131 -0.46 25.47 15.30
N LEU A 132 -0.31 26.18 16.42
CA LEU A 132 0.82 26.00 17.34
C LEU A 132 0.82 24.60 17.96
N ASP A 133 -0.32 24.13 18.45
CA ASP A 133 -0.46 22.81 19.06
C ASP A 133 -0.18 21.70 18.04
N THR A 134 -0.66 21.86 16.80
CA THR A 134 -0.34 20.92 15.71
C THR A 134 1.14 20.96 15.33
N ALA A 135 1.74 22.16 15.30
CA ALA A 135 3.17 22.31 15.01
C ALA A 135 4.06 21.66 16.08
N ARG A 136 3.70 21.78 17.37
CA ARG A 136 4.35 21.08 18.49
C ARG A 136 4.26 19.56 18.33
N THR A 137 3.07 19.08 18.03
CA THR A 137 2.83 17.65 17.78
C THR A 137 3.74 17.08 16.70
N LEU A 138 4.03 17.86 15.65
CA LEU A 138 4.86 17.45 14.51
C LEU A 138 6.34 17.86 14.64
N GLY A 139 6.73 18.49 15.76
CA GLY A 139 8.12 18.92 15.97
C GLY A 139 8.59 20.01 15.00
N ILE A 140 7.68 20.87 14.53
CA ILE A 140 7.96 21.96 13.56
C ILE A 140 7.68 23.36 14.11
N GLU A 141 7.51 23.52 15.41
CA GLU A 141 7.21 24.80 16.04
C GLU A 141 8.26 25.87 15.70
N GLY A 142 9.57 25.54 15.75
CA GLY A 142 10.65 26.44 15.39
C GLY A 142 10.75 26.81 13.90
N LEU A 143 9.86 26.25 13.06
CA LEU A 143 9.86 26.47 11.61
C LEU A 143 8.69 27.37 11.17
N LEU A 144 7.78 27.77 12.06
CA LEU A 144 6.52 28.43 11.74
C LEU A 144 6.67 29.71 10.90
N GLU A 145 7.75 30.46 11.08
CA GLU A 145 8.00 31.69 10.34
C GLU A 145 8.83 31.51 9.07
N ARG A 146 9.27 30.27 8.78
CA ARG A 146 10.05 29.97 7.57
C ARG A 146 9.15 29.83 6.34
N LEU A 147 9.73 30.09 5.17
CA LEU A 147 9.11 29.80 3.87
C LEU A 147 9.44 28.36 3.43
N PRO A 148 8.60 27.70 2.61
CA PRO A 148 8.83 26.33 2.15
C PRO A 148 10.18 26.07 1.50
N ARG A 149 10.76 27.07 0.81
CA ARG A 149 12.09 26.99 0.17
C ARG A 149 13.24 26.81 1.17
N ALA A 150 13.04 27.20 2.45
CA ALA A 150 14.04 27.09 3.51
C ALA A 150 13.90 25.78 4.32
N LEU A 151 13.10 24.82 3.84
CA LEU A 151 12.80 23.56 4.53
C LEU A 151 13.40 22.38 3.79
N SER A 152 13.83 21.35 4.54
CA SER A 152 14.17 20.03 3.99
C SER A 152 12.92 19.31 3.44
N GLY A 153 13.10 18.19 2.71
CA GLY A 153 11.99 17.36 2.20
C GLY A 153 11.04 16.91 3.31
N GLY A 154 11.58 16.31 4.37
CA GLY A 154 10.79 15.86 5.53
C GLY A 154 10.10 17.00 6.27
N GLN A 155 10.77 18.16 6.40
CA GLN A 155 10.13 19.34 7.00
C GLN A 155 8.96 19.83 6.17
N ARG A 156 9.09 19.88 4.83
CA ARG A 156 7.96 20.20 3.93
C ARG A 156 6.81 19.24 4.07
N GLN A 157 7.10 17.95 4.20
CA GLN A 157 6.09 16.92 4.41
C GLN A 157 5.35 17.10 5.74
N ARG A 158 6.07 17.31 6.86
CA ARG A 158 5.46 17.60 8.17
C ARG A 158 4.57 18.84 8.11
N VAL A 159 4.95 19.87 7.35
CA VAL A 159 4.10 21.06 7.13
C VAL A 159 2.84 20.71 6.34
N ALA A 160 2.94 19.88 5.28
CA ALA A 160 1.78 19.42 4.51
C ALA A 160 0.82 18.58 5.37
N LEU A 161 1.38 17.71 6.20
CA LEU A 161 0.64 16.93 7.18
C LEU A 161 -0.04 17.83 8.23
N GLY A 162 0.69 18.83 8.76
CA GLY A 162 0.15 19.81 9.69
C GLY A 162 -1.01 20.63 9.09
N ARG A 163 -0.90 21.02 7.82
CA ARG A 163 -1.98 21.70 7.09
C ARG A 163 -3.25 20.84 6.96
N ALA A 164 -3.09 19.53 6.83
CA ALA A 164 -4.20 18.59 6.83
C ALA A 164 -4.80 18.42 8.23
N LEU A 165 -3.95 18.20 9.24
CA LEU A 165 -4.34 17.96 10.64
C LEU A 165 -5.10 19.11 11.28
N VAL A 166 -4.64 20.35 11.06
CA VAL A 166 -5.26 21.55 11.63
C VAL A 166 -6.75 21.66 11.27
N ARG A 167 -7.18 21.04 10.14
CA ARG A 167 -8.58 21.04 9.71
C ARG A 167 -9.48 20.08 10.47
N ASP A 168 -8.90 19.11 11.19
CA ASP A 168 -9.61 18.05 11.90
C ASP A 168 -10.63 17.33 11.01
N PRO A 169 -10.20 16.77 9.86
CA PRO A 169 -11.10 16.18 8.88
C PRO A 169 -11.58 14.81 9.34
N GLN A 170 -12.72 14.35 8.81
CA GLN A 170 -13.19 12.99 9.03
C GLN A 170 -12.32 11.94 8.32
N VAL A 171 -11.72 12.30 7.18
CA VAL A 171 -10.90 11.39 6.36
C VAL A 171 -9.62 12.09 5.91
N PHE A 172 -8.49 11.41 6.08
CA PHE A 172 -7.21 11.81 5.48
C PHE A 172 -6.94 11.03 4.21
N LEU A 173 -6.49 11.70 3.17
CA LEU A 173 -6.14 11.15 1.88
C LEU A 173 -4.68 11.48 1.56
N PHE A 174 -3.88 10.45 1.27
CA PHE A 174 -2.45 10.57 1.00
C PHE A 174 -2.13 10.04 -0.40
N ASP A 175 -1.67 10.91 -1.32
CA ASP A 175 -1.28 10.53 -2.68
C ASP A 175 0.25 10.45 -2.76
N GLU A 176 0.82 9.26 -2.55
CA GLU A 176 2.26 8.95 -2.55
C GLU A 176 3.13 9.94 -1.72
N PRO A 177 2.80 10.21 -0.45
CA PRO A 177 3.43 11.30 0.30
C PRO A 177 4.91 11.09 0.59
N LEU A 178 5.42 9.84 0.57
CA LEU A 178 6.81 9.51 0.91
C LEU A 178 7.72 9.29 -0.30
N SER A 179 7.19 9.34 -1.53
CA SER A 179 7.92 8.99 -2.75
C SER A 179 9.16 9.87 -3.00
N ASN A 180 9.14 11.13 -2.54
CA ASN A 180 10.21 12.11 -2.76
C ASN A 180 11.23 12.18 -1.59
N LEU A 181 11.23 11.20 -0.68
CA LEU A 181 12.14 11.15 0.45
C LEU A 181 13.21 10.07 0.27
N ASP A 182 14.37 10.29 0.90
CA ASP A 182 15.39 9.25 1.03
C ASP A 182 14.92 8.09 1.94
N ALA A 183 15.62 6.95 1.88
CA ALA A 183 15.21 5.73 2.57
C ALA A 183 15.11 5.90 4.09
N ARG A 184 16.08 6.61 4.72
CA ARG A 184 16.09 6.81 6.17
C ARG A 184 14.90 7.66 6.62
N LEU A 185 14.70 8.79 5.95
CA LEU A 185 13.61 9.71 6.26
C LEU A 185 12.23 9.06 6.00
N ARG A 186 12.14 8.17 5.00
CA ARG A 186 10.92 7.40 4.72
C ARG A 186 10.54 6.50 5.89
N ILE A 187 11.54 5.82 6.52
CA ILE A 187 11.29 4.98 7.70
C ILE A 187 10.77 5.83 8.88
N GLU A 188 11.42 6.97 9.15
CA GLU A 188 11.01 7.88 10.22
C GLU A 188 9.57 8.39 9.99
N MET A 189 9.26 8.82 8.76
CA MET A 189 7.94 9.35 8.41
C MET A 189 6.83 8.29 8.41
N ARG A 190 7.12 7.03 8.05
CA ARG A 190 6.17 5.92 8.21
C ARG A 190 5.75 5.77 9.68
N ALA A 191 6.71 5.77 10.59
CA ALA A 191 6.44 5.67 12.01
C ALA A 191 5.59 6.85 12.52
N GLU A 192 5.88 8.08 12.07
CA GLU A 192 5.09 9.27 12.42
C GLU A 192 3.65 9.20 11.92
N ILE A 193 3.44 8.76 10.66
CA ILE A 193 2.08 8.60 10.09
C ILE A 193 1.30 7.52 10.87
N ARG A 194 1.94 6.42 11.23
CA ARG A 194 1.29 5.36 12.03
C ARG A 194 0.95 5.85 13.44
N GLU A 195 1.83 6.63 14.08
CA GLU A 195 1.57 7.25 15.37
C GLU A 195 0.43 8.27 15.29
N LEU A 196 0.41 9.07 14.23
CA LEU A 196 -0.68 10.00 13.97
C LEU A 196 -2.02 9.27 13.86
N HIS A 197 -2.08 8.18 13.09
CA HIS A 197 -3.30 7.37 12.97
C HIS A 197 -3.77 6.86 14.33
N ARG A 198 -2.86 6.30 15.14
CA ARG A 198 -3.19 5.80 16.49
C ARG A 198 -3.77 6.89 17.40
N ARG A 199 -3.25 8.11 17.30
CA ARG A 199 -3.70 9.25 18.13
C ARG A 199 -5.03 9.83 17.67
N THR A 200 -5.21 9.99 16.37
CA THR A 200 -6.39 10.62 15.79
C THR A 200 -7.54 9.64 15.60
N LYS A 201 -7.21 8.36 15.40
CA LYS A 201 -8.17 7.30 15.01
C LYS A 201 -9.00 7.68 13.77
N ALA A 202 -8.52 8.63 12.98
CA ALA A 202 -9.22 9.09 11.78
C ALA A 202 -9.11 8.06 10.66
N SER A 203 -10.12 7.96 9.82
CA SER A 203 -10.07 7.13 8.61
C SER A 203 -9.00 7.67 7.67
N MET A 204 -8.15 6.79 7.16
CA MET A 204 -7.04 7.16 6.27
C MET A 204 -7.04 6.32 5.01
N ILE A 205 -6.90 6.96 3.84
CA ILE A 205 -6.63 6.28 2.58
C ILE A 205 -5.27 6.75 2.08
N TYR A 206 -4.38 5.82 1.86
CA TYR A 206 -2.99 6.06 1.50
C TYR A 206 -2.65 5.35 0.18
N VAL A 207 -2.12 6.07 -0.78
CA VAL A 207 -1.64 5.53 -2.05
C VAL A 207 -0.14 5.38 -1.99
N THR A 208 0.36 4.22 -2.37
CA THR A 208 1.79 3.98 -2.55
C THR A 208 2.04 2.96 -3.66
N HIS A 209 3.27 2.96 -4.19
CA HIS A 209 3.82 1.87 -4.99
C HIS A 209 4.83 1.03 -4.18
N ASP A 210 5.15 1.43 -2.95
CA ASP A 210 6.08 0.75 -2.06
C ASP A 210 5.32 -0.30 -1.23
N GLN A 211 5.73 -1.57 -1.38
CA GLN A 211 5.10 -2.69 -0.69
C GLN A 211 5.39 -2.69 0.81
N GLU A 212 6.57 -2.21 1.24
CA GLU A 212 6.91 -2.14 2.67
C GLU A 212 6.03 -1.10 3.38
N GLU A 213 5.73 0.03 2.72
CA GLU A 213 4.77 1.00 3.23
C GLU A 213 3.39 0.36 3.42
N ALA A 214 2.92 -0.37 2.40
CA ALA A 214 1.63 -1.03 2.47
C ALA A 214 1.55 -2.09 3.57
N MET A 215 2.58 -2.93 3.68
CA MET A 215 2.63 -4.00 4.70
C MET A 215 2.72 -3.45 6.13
N THR A 216 3.34 -2.27 6.33
CA THR A 216 3.58 -1.72 7.66
C THR A 216 2.52 -0.73 8.13
N LEU A 217 1.91 0.02 7.21
CA LEU A 217 0.93 1.06 7.54
C LEU A 217 -0.52 0.54 7.56
N ALA A 218 -0.86 -0.39 6.67
CA ALA A 218 -2.24 -0.77 6.44
C ALA A 218 -2.84 -1.59 7.58
N ASP A 219 -4.08 -1.27 7.96
CA ASP A 219 -4.97 -2.22 8.62
C ASP A 219 -5.55 -3.18 7.55
N ARG A 220 -5.92 -2.65 6.39
CA ARG A 220 -6.28 -3.41 5.18
C ARG A 220 -5.70 -2.73 3.94
N MET A 221 -5.37 -3.53 2.94
CA MET A 221 -4.83 -3.05 1.67
C MET A 221 -5.72 -3.46 0.50
N VAL A 222 -5.77 -2.59 -0.51
CA VAL A 222 -6.44 -2.82 -1.79
C VAL A 222 -5.36 -2.98 -2.85
N VAL A 223 -5.22 -4.17 -3.39
CA VAL A 223 -4.28 -4.45 -4.50
C VAL A 223 -5.02 -4.23 -5.81
N MET A 224 -4.50 -3.33 -6.66
CA MET A 224 -5.12 -2.95 -7.93
C MET A 224 -4.26 -3.32 -9.14
N LYS A 225 -4.90 -3.74 -10.24
CA LYS A 225 -4.28 -3.95 -11.56
C LYS A 225 -5.23 -3.47 -12.66
N PHE A 226 -4.76 -2.63 -13.56
CA PHE A 226 -5.53 -2.14 -14.73
C PHE A 226 -6.94 -1.62 -14.40
N GLY A 227 -7.08 -0.86 -13.32
CA GLY A 227 -8.35 -0.29 -12.86
C GLY A 227 -9.25 -1.25 -12.08
N VAL A 228 -8.84 -2.49 -11.90
CA VAL A 228 -9.60 -3.54 -11.20
C VAL A 228 -8.99 -3.83 -9.84
N VAL A 229 -9.85 -3.95 -8.81
CA VAL A 229 -9.45 -4.45 -7.50
C VAL A 229 -9.21 -5.96 -7.61
N GLN A 230 -7.98 -6.39 -7.34
CA GLN A 230 -7.57 -7.80 -7.39
C GLN A 230 -7.78 -8.50 -6.06
N GLN A 231 -7.49 -7.79 -4.96
CA GLN A 231 -7.72 -8.29 -3.60
C GLN A 231 -7.90 -7.11 -2.64
N PHE A 232 -8.75 -7.30 -1.65
CA PHE A 232 -8.94 -6.41 -0.52
C PHE A 232 -8.93 -7.21 0.77
N GLY A 233 -7.96 -6.99 1.64
CA GLY A 233 -7.77 -7.74 2.89
C GLY A 233 -6.66 -7.16 3.74
N THR A 234 -6.36 -7.79 4.86
CA THR A 234 -5.20 -7.43 5.69
C THR A 234 -3.90 -7.69 4.93
N PRO A 235 -2.79 -7.03 5.28
CA PRO A 235 -1.47 -7.34 4.71
C PRO A 235 -1.11 -8.83 4.82
N ALA A 236 -1.40 -9.45 5.96
CA ALA A 236 -1.15 -10.87 6.19
C ALA A 236 -1.97 -11.77 5.26
N GLU A 237 -3.24 -11.43 5.00
CA GLU A 237 -4.08 -12.16 4.04
C GLU A 237 -3.56 -12.01 2.61
N CYS A 238 -3.20 -10.79 2.19
CA CYS A 238 -2.67 -10.56 0.83
C CYS A 238 -1.34 -11.28 0.59
N TYR A 239 -0.48 -11.38 1.60
CA TYR A 239 0.79 -12.11 1.54
C TYR A 239 0.60 -13.63 1.63
N GLY A 240 -0.16 -14.10 2.64
CA GLY A 240 -0.30 -15.52 2.96
C GLY A 240 -1.39 -16.25 2.17
N ARG A 241 -2.40 -15.51 1.65
CA ARG A 241 -3.54 -16.05 0.88
C ARG A 241 -3.83 -15.16 -0.34
N PRO A 242 -2.87 -15.01 -1.26
CA PRO A 242 -3.09 -14.17 -2.45
C PRO A 242 -4.23 -14.73 -3.29
N ALA A 243 -5.15 -13.85 -3.73
CA ALA A 243 -6.33 -14.28 -4.49
C ALA A 243 -5.97 -14.84 -5.86
N ASN A 244 -4.87 -14.38 -6.46
CA ASN A 244 -4.41 -14.82 -7.77
C ASN A 244 -2.89 -14.69 -7.91
N ARG A 245 -2.35 -15.20 -9.02
CA ARG A 245 -0.92 -15.17 -9.35
C ARG A 245 -0.36 -13.74 -9.38
N PHE A 246 -1.15 -12.76 -9.85
CA PHE A 246 -0.71 -11.36 -9.86
C PHE A 246 -0.48 -10.83 -8.43
N VAL A 247 -1.44 -11.00 -7.53
CA VAL A 247 -1.28 -10.56 -6.13
C VAL A 247 -0.11 -11.25 -5.47
N ALA A 248 0.05 -12.56 -5.69
CA ALA A 248 1.16 -13.36 -5.17
C ALA A 248 2.54 -12.85 -5.63
N GLY A 249 2.65 -12.46 -6.89
CA GLY A 249 3.87 -11.92 -7.48
C GLY A 249 4.08 -10.43 -7.17
N PHE A 250 3.01 -9.69 -6.90
CA PHE A 250 3.11 -8.27 -6.57
C PHE A 250 3.42 -8.03 -5.09
N VAL A 251 2.85 -8.82 -4.17
CA VAL A 251 3.04 -8.65 -2.72
C VAL A 251 4.19 -9.52 -2.22
N GLY A 252 5.24 -8.88 -1.69
CA GLY A 252 6.43 -9.54 -1.13
C GLY A 252 7.71 -9.27 -1.93
N THR A 253 8.83 -9.10 -1.22
CA THR A 253 10.17 -8.87 -1.78
C THR A 253 11.15 -9.84 -1.13
N PRO A 254 11.84 -10.71 -1.93
CA PRO A 254 11.68 -10.95 -3.37
C PRO A 254 10.30 -11.46 -3.74
N VAL A 255 9.96 -11.38 -5.02
CA VAL A 255 8.68 -11.88 -5.54
C VAL A 255 8.53 -13.38 -5.37
N MET A 256 7.30 -13.88 -5.30
CA MET A 256 7.03 -15.33 -5.26
C MET A 256 7.60 -16.02 -6.50
N ASN A 257 8.20 -17.18 -6.30
CA ASN A 257 8.63 -18.07 -7.40
C ASN A 257 7.41 -18.74 -8.02
N PHE A 258 7.38 -18.84 -9.34
CA PHE A 258 6.33 -19.53 -10.08
C PHE A 258 6.95 -20.61 -10.98
N VAL A 259 6.39 -21.80 -10.89
CA VAL A 259 6.75 -22.93 -11.76
C VAL A 259 5.48 -23.46 -12.42
N ASP A 260 5.42 -23.40 -13.74
CA ASP A 260 4.28 -23.93 -14.49
C ASP A 260 4.42 -25.47 -14.63
N GLY A 261 3.32 -26.19 -14.50
CA GLY A 261 3.28 -27.64 -14.53
C GLY A 261 1.85 -28.19 -14.49
N ARG A 262 1.69 -29.38 -13.93
CA ARG A 262 0.40 -30.02 -13.72
C ARG A 262 0.39 -30.85 -12.44
N VAL A 263 -0.80 -31.07 -11.92
CA VAL A 263 -1.01 -31.96 -10.77
C VAL A 263 -1.63 -33.28 -11.26
N GLU A 264 -0.99 -34.38 -10.93
CA GLU A 264 -1.44 -35.74 -11.23
C GLU A 264 -1.21 -36.66 -10.01
N GLY A 265 -2.24 -37.34 -9.55
CA GLY A 265 -2.14 -38.30 -8.45
C GLY A 265 -1.51 -37.73 -7.17
N GLY A 266 -1.82 -36.49 -6.84
CA GLY A 266 -1.26 -35.81 -5.65
C GLY A 266 0.19 -35.34 -5.79
N THR A 267 0.73 -35.35 -7.01
CA THR A 267 2.09 -34.90 -7.30
C THR A 267 2.05 -33.73 -8.27
N PHE A 268 2.76 -32.65 -7.96
CA PHE A 268 3.03 -31.58 -8.91
C PHE A 268 4.19 -31.99 -9.81
N ILE A 269 3.99 -31.90 -11.11
CA ILE A 269 4.95 -32.32 -12.15
C ILE A 269 5.19 -31.17 -13.10
N SER A 270 6.43 -30.73 -13.20
CA SER A 270 6.92 -29.85 -14.27
C SER A 270 7.99 -30.60 -15.10
N THR A 271 8.66 -29.91 -16.01
CA THR A 271 9.74 -30.48 -16.82
C THR A 271 10.82 -31.11 -15.95
N ASP A 272 11.22 -30.44 -14.87
CA ASP A 272 12.38 -30.81 -14.06
C ASP A 272 12.06 -31.10 -12.60
N LEU A 273 10.79 -30.93 -12.18
CA LEU A 273 10.37 -31.09 -10.81
C LEU A 273 9.24 -32.10 -10.68
N ARG A 274 9.38 -33.00 -9.70
CA ARG A 274 8.30 -33.88 -9.22
C ARG A 274 8.19 -33.73 -7.71
N LEU A 275 7.12 -33.12 -7.26
CA LEU A 275 6.95 -32.73 -5.87
C LEU A 275 5.63 -33.30 -5.31
N PRO A 276 5.69 -34.25 -4.36
CA PRO A 276 4.48 -34.79 -3.73
C PRO A 276 3.81 -33.69 -2.90
N LEU A 277 2.56 -33.35 -3.24
CA LEU A 277 1.79 -32.34 -2.56
C LEU A 277 1.27 -32.85 -1.22
N ALA A 278 1.28 -31.97 -0.21
CA ALA A 278 0.79 -32.31 1.12
C ALA A 278 -0.75 -32.45 1.13
N THR A 279 -1.27 -33.63 1.39
CA THR A 279 -2.71 -33.89 1.48
C THR A 279 -3.39 -33.08 2.58
N ALA A 280 -2.66 -32.76 3.67
CA ALA A 280 -3.16 -31.87 4.73
C ALA A 280 -3.40 -30.44 4.22
N ARG A 281 -2.68 -29.98 3.21
CA ARG A 281 -2.84 -28.67 2.59
C ARG A 281 -3.96 -28.68 1.55
N TRP A 282 -4.02 -29.74 0.74
CA TRP A 282 -5.04 -29.90 -0.32
C TRP A 282 -5.86 -31.17 -0.09
N PRO A 283 -6.88 -31.12 0.82
CA PRO A 283 -7.73 -32.28 1.08
C PRO A 283 -8.55 -32.70 -0.15
N HIS A 284 -8.89 -31.74 -0.99
CA HIS A 284 -9.46 -31.95 -2.32
C HIS A 284 -8.37 -31.67 -3.37
N MET A 285 -7.55 -32.69 -3.61
CA MET A 285 -6.41 -32.57 -4.49
C MET A 285 -6.82 -32.12 -5.90
N PRO A 286 -6.36 -30.93 -6.36
CA PRO A 286 -6.63 -30.49 -7.71
C PRO A 286 -5.96 -31.43 -8.72
N SER A 287 -6.44 -31.47 -9.96
CA SER A 287 -5.81 -32.19 -11.05
C SER A 287 -5.79 -31.35 -12.31
N GLY A 288 -4.82 -31.60 -13.20
CA GLY A 288 -4.63 -30.87 -14.45
C GLY A 288 -3.55 -29.79 -14.36
N ALA A 289 -3.55 -28.88 -15.34
CA ALA A 289 -2.56 -27.83 -15.45
C ALA A 289 -2.66 -26.84 -14.27
N ALA A 290 -1.52 -26.50 -13.67
CA ALA A 290 -1.43 -25.60 -12.54
C ALA A 290 -0.05 -24.90 -12.50
N THR A 291 -0.01 -23.72 -11.86
CA THR A 291 1.25 -23.04 -11.52
C THR A 291 1.50 -23.21 -10.03
N LEU A 292 2.67 -23.73 -9.66
CA LEU A 292 3.14 -23.80 -8.28
C LEU A 292 3.78 -22.47 -7.89
N GLY A 293 3.32 -21.86 -6.80
CA GLY A 293 3.85 -20.65 -6.21
C GLY A 293 4.56 -20.92 -4.90
N ILE A 294 5.80 -20.45 -4.76
CA ILE A 294 6.64 -20.68 -3.57
C ILE A 294 7.29 -19.36 -3.16
N ARG A 295 7.08 -18.93 -1.91
CA ARG A 295 7.77 -17.74 -1.39
C ARG A 295 9.27 -17.99 -1.26
N PRO A 296 10.13 -16.99 -1.48
CA PRO A 296 11.58 -17.12 -1.37
C PRO A 296 12.08 -17.62 0.00
N ASP A 297 11.40 -17.25 1.08
CA ASP A 297 11.68 -17.68 2.46
C ASP A 297 11.21 -19.11 2.78
N GLN A 298 10.45 -19.74 1.87
CA GLN A 298 10.02 -21.14 1.95
C GLN A 298 11.01 -22.11 1.28
N LEU A 299 12.12 -21.59 0.74
CA LEU A 299 13.20 -22.37 0.15
C LEU A 299 14.39 -22.42 1.12
N ARG A 300 14.82 -23.64 1.47
CA ARG A 300 16.07 -23.86 2.20
C ARG A 300 17.14 -24.30 1.23
N VAL A 301 18.27 -23.62 1.23
CA VAL A 301 19.40 -23.88 0.33
C VAL A 301 20.57 -24.44 1.14
N GLU A 302 21.03 -25.62 0.78
CA GLU A 302 22.19 -26.30 1.36
C GLU A 302 23.31 -26.27 0.33
N PRO A 303 24.51 -25.72 0.64
CA PRO A 303 25.64 -25.74 -0.29
C PRO A 303 26.14 -27.17 -0.51
N GLY A 304 26.55 -27.51 -1.74
CA GLY A 304 27.05 -28.80 -2.11
C GLY A 304 26.00 -29.68 -2.81
N THR A 305 26.32 -30.96 -2.93
CA THR A 305 25.44 -31.91 -3.64
C THR A 305 24.16 -32.17 -2.88
N ALA A 306 23.02 -32.18 -3.59
CA ALA A 306 21.71 -32.42 -2.98
C ALA A 306 21.67 -33.80 -2.28
N THR A 307 21.12 -33.83 -1.08
CA THR A 307 20.96 -35.02 -0.25
C THR A 307 19.52 -35.29 0.11
N GLY A 308 19.12 -36.54 0.25
CA GLY A 308 17.76 -36.92 0.64
C GLY A 308 16.71 -36.44 -0.35
N ASN A 309 15.73 -35.68 0.10
CA ASN A 309 14.62 -35.13 -0.69
C ASN A 309 14.90 -33.69 -1.22
N ALA A 310 16.14 -33.22 -1.14
CA ALA A 310 16.51 -31.95 -1.72
C ALA A 310 16.59 -32.06 -3.25
N VAL A 311 16.11 -31.05 -3.94
CA VAL A 311 16.17 -30.92 -5.40
C VAL A 311 17.55 -30.39 -5.78
N PRO A 312 18.27 -31.04 -6.73
CA PRO A 312 19.54 -30.51 -7.22
C PRO A 312 19.40 -29.16 -7.90
N ALA A 313 20.29 -28.22 -7.59
CA ALA A 313 20.32 -26.89 -8.16
C ALA A 313 21.76 -26.41 -8.39
N VAL A 314 21.88 -25.37 -9.21
CA VAL A 314 23.14 -24.62 -9.40
C VAL A 314 22.91 -23.20 -9.00
N ILE A 315 23.77 -22.63 -8.16
CA ILE A 315 23.72 -21.24 -7.73
C ILE A 315 24.10 -20.34 -8.91
N ARG A 316 23.24 -19.44 -9.32
CA ARG A 316 23.46 -18.50 -10.43
C ARG A 316 23.92 -17.13 -10.00
N ALA A 317 23.42 -16.67 -8.85
CA ALA A 317 23.84 -15.40 -8.24
C ALA A 317 23.63 -15.46 -6.73
N VAL A 318 24.44 -14.70 -6.00
CA VAL A 318 24.36 -14.54 -4.54
C VAL A 318 24.40 -13.07 -4.20
N GLU A 319 23.27 -12.51 -3.74
CA GLU A 319 23.14 -11.11 -3.35
C GLU A 319 23.13 -11.00 -1.82
N ARG A 320 24.26 -10.57 -1.23
CA ARG A 320 24.40 -10.39 0.21
C ARG A 320 23.93 -9.00 0.62
N LEU A 321 22.80 -8.94 1.36
CA LEU A 321 22.11 -7.71 1.73
C LEU A 321 22.41 -7.25 3.17
N GLY A 322 23.46 -7.82 3.81
CA GLY A 322 23.85 -7.52 5.16
C GLY A 322 23.31 -8.54 6.17
N ASP A 323 22.04 -8.46 6.51
CA ASP A 323 21.36 -9.36 7.46
C ASP A 323 20.84 -10.66 6.81
N ARG A 324 20.73 -10.69 5.47
CA ARG A 324 20.17 -11.80 4.69
C ARG A 324 20.85 -11.92 3.34
N THR A 325 20.67 -13.07 2.72
CA THR A 325 21.19 -13.36 1.39
C THR A 325 20.06 -13.82 0.47
N ASP A 326 19.91 -13.18 -0.69
CA ASP A 326 19.04 -13.64 -1.76
C ASP A 326 19.88 -14.48 -2.74
N VAL A 327 19.47 -15.74 -2.98
CA VAL A 327 20.20 -16.70 -3.82
C VAL A 327 19.34 -17.05 -5.02
N VAL A 328 19.87 -16.81 -6.22
CA VAL A 328 19.23 -17.19 -7.46
C VAL A 328 19.73 -18.59 -7.87
N LEU A 329 18.81 -19.52 -8.04
CA LEU A 329 19.05 -20.92 -8.28
C LEU A 329 18.52 -21.34 -9.66
N ALA A 330 19.27 -22.15 -10.38
CA ALA A 330 18.78 -22.90 -11.52
C ALA A 330 18.44 -24.34 -11.07
N VAL A 331 17.17 -24.70 -11.20
CA VAL A 331 16.66 -26.05 -10.92
C VAL A 331 16.13 -26.60 -12.23
N GLY A 332 16.98 -27.37 -12.94
CA GLY A 332 16.72 -27.73 -14.33
C GLY A 332 16.53 -26.47 -15.20
N SER A 333 15.37 -26.34 -15.85
CA SER A 333 14.99 -25.18 -16.66
C SER A 333 14.35 -24.03 -15.81
N ALA A 334 13.95 -24.30 -14.56
CA ALA A 334 13.33 -23.34 -13.69
C ALA A 334 14.38 -22.45 -13.01
N ARG A 335 14.03 -21.17 -12.84
CA ARG A 335 14.80 -20.21 -12.04
C ARG A 335 14.03 -19.91 -10.76
N LEU A 336 14.65 -20.16 -9.60
CA LEU A 336 14.08 -19.88 -8.29
C LEU A 336 14.94 -18.88 -7.54
N THR A 337 14.33 -18.02 -6.74
CA THR A 337 15.02 -17.15 -5.80
C THR A 337 14.71 -17.62 -4.39
N ALA A 338 15.73 -17.88 -3.60
CA ALA A 338 15.61 -18.22 -2.18
C ALA A 338 16.12 -17.04 -1.34
N ARG A 339 15.46 -16.78 -0.22
CA ARG A 339 15.94 -15.86 0.81
C ARG A 339 16.40 -16.67 2.00
N VAL A 340 17.68 -16.60 2.32
CA VAL A 340 18.33 -17.40 3.36
C VAL A 340 19.13 -16.51 4.31
N GLU A 341 19.50 -17.06 5.46
CA GLU A 341 20.52 -16.47 6.34
C GLU A 341 21.88 -16.41 5.62
N ASN A 342 22.76 -15.53 6.09
CA ASN A 342 24.09 -15.42 5.49
C ASN A 342 24.88 -16.70 5.68
N ASP A 343 25.29 -17.31 4.56
CA ASP A 343 26.18 -18.46 4.53
C ASP A 343 27.29 -18.22 3.48
N GLU A 344 28.54 -18.12 3.95
CA GLU A 344 29.69 -17.84 3.11
C GLU A 344 30.01 -18.99 2.12
N ARG A 345 29.52 -20.21 2.39
CA ARG A 345 29.71 -21.38 1.54
C ARG A 345 28.89 -21.32 0.26
N LEU A 346 27.85 -20.45 0.20
CA LEU A 346 27.06 -20.23 -1.01
C LEU A 346 27.87 -19.37 -1.99
N ALA A 347 28.30 -19.99 -3.09
CA ALA A 347 29.11 -19.37 -4.14
C ALA A 347 28.50 -19.56 -5.51
N GLU A 348 28.60 -18.55 -6.37
CA GLU A 348 28.12 -18.60 -7.75
C GLU A 348 28.80 -19.74 -8.53
N GLY A 349 28.02 -20.43 -9.36
CA GLY A 349 28.45 -21.59 -10.11
C GLY A 349 28.50 -22.89 -9.28
N GLY A 350 28.40 -22.81 -7.94
CA GLY A 350 28.44 -23.95 -7.06
C GLY A 350 27.17 -24.80 -7.11
N PRO A 351 27.27 -26.11 -6.81
CA PRO A 351 26.11 -26.98 -6.64
C PRO A 351 25.39 -26.65 -5.32
N ALA A 352 24.07 -26.85 -5.29
CA ALA A 352 23.27 -26.75 -4.09
C ALA A 352 22.13 -27.75 -4.07
N GLY A 353 21.70 -28.16 -2.87
CA GLY A 353 20.45 -28.84 -2.62
C GLY A 353 19.36 -27.84 -2.18
N VAL A 354 18.19 -27.91 -2.78
CA VAL A 354 17.07 -27.04 -2.45
C VAL A 354 15.92 -27.85 -1.86
N ARG A 355 15.52 -27.52 -0.63
CA ARG A 355 14.32 -28.07 -0.01
C ARG A 355 13.19 -27.08 -0.09
N ILE A 356 12.04 -27.53 -0.55
CA ILE A 356 10.84 -26.72 -0.77
C ILE A 356 9.82 -27.05 0.34
N ALA A 357 9.39 -26.05 1.09
CA ALA A 357 8.35 -26.19 2.11
C ALA A 357 6.96 -26.26 1.43
N LEU A 358 6.60 -27.45 0.95
CA LEU A 358 5.36 -27.64 0.18
C LEU A 358 4.08 -27.38 0.99
N GLU A 359 4.14 -27.50 2.30
CA GLU A 359 3.04 -27.13 3.22
C GLU A 359 2.70 -25.64 3.19
N ALA A 360 3.63 -24.80 2.74
CA ALA A 360 3.44 -23.35 2.60
C ALA A 360 3.25 -22.91 1.14
N ALA A 361 3.39 -23.83 0.17
CA ALA A 361 3.25 -23.53 -1.25
C ALA A 361 1.80 -23.22 -1.64
N HIS A 362 1.61 -22.54 -2.75
CA HIS A 362 0.32 -22.22 -3.36
C HIS A 362 0.19 -22.89 -4.73
N LEU A 363 -1.04 -23.20 -5.12
CA LEU A 363 -1.36 -23.60 -6.48
C LEU A 363 -2.29 -22.55 -7.11
N PHE A 364 -2.00 -22.21 -8.35
CA PHE A 364 -2.79 -21.28 -9.15
C PHE A 364 -3.27 -21.95 -10.42
N ALA A 365 -4.42 -21.53 -10.92
CA ALA A 365 -4.85 -21.84 -12.27
C ALA A 365 -3.81 -21.33 -13.28
N PRO A 366 -3.71 -21.93 -14.49
CA PRO A 366 -2.78 -21.48 -15.51
C PRO A 366 -3.03 -20.00 -15.92
N GLY A 367 -1.96 -19.33 -16.36
CA GLY A 367 -2.00 -17.95 -16.87
C GLY A 367 -1.46 -16.91 -15.91
N GLU A 368 -1.24 -15.70 -16.41
CA GLU A 368 -0.64 -14.59 -15.65
C GLU A 368 -1.49 -14.13 -14.46
N ASP A 369 -2.80 -14.20 -14.58
CA ASP A 369 -3.77 -13.81 -13.55
C ASP A 369 -4.50 -15.02 -12.96
N GLY A 370 -3.90 -16.22 -13.06
CA GLY A 370 -4.50 -17.46 -12.58
C GLY A 370 -4.98 -17.34 -11.12
N VAL A 371 -6.26 -17.67 -10.89
CA VAL A 371 -6.85 -17.64 -9.55
C VAL A 371 -6.17 -18.70 -8.67
N ARG A 372 -5.95 -18.39 -7.40
CA ARG A 372 -5.44 -19.37 -6.43
C ARG A 372 -6.43 -20.53 -6.28
N LEU A 373 -5.93 -21.75 -6.39
CA LEU A 373 -6.74 -22.93 -6.17
C LEU A 373 -7.04 -23.09 -4.67
N PRO A 374 -8.26 -23.51 -4.30
CA PRO A 374 -8.66 -23.68 -2.90
C PRO A 374 -7.78 -24.66 -2.15
N ASP A 375 -7.52 -24.38 -0.88
CA ASP A 375 -6.77 -25.24 0.03
C ASP A 375 -7.38 -25.28 1.43
N ALA A 376 -6.81 -26.05 2.35
CA ALA A 376 -7.32 -26.22 3.71
C ALA A 376 -7.35 -24.93 4.56
N LEU A 377 -6.72 -23.85 4.12
CA LEU A 377 -6.74 -22.56 4.83
C LEU A 377 -7.98 -21.73 4.50
N ASP A 378 -8.71 -22.06 3.44
CA ASP A 378 -9.89 -21.29 3.01
C ASP A 378 -11.11 -21.53 3.88
N GLY A 379 -11.08 -22.57 4.74
CA GLY A 379 -12.14 -22.91 5.70
C GLY A 379 -11.87 -22.46 7.15
N ARG A 380 -10.83 -21.62 7.38
CA ARG A 380 -10.47 -21.14 8.73
C ARG A 380 -10.66 -19.65 8.90
#